data_b63b56ac8c7103f68ab5a120fe072bae
#
_entry.id   b63b56ac8c7103f68ab5a120fe072bae
#
_cell.length_a   1.000
_cell.length_b   1.000
_cell.length_c   1.000
_cell.angle_alpha   90.00
_cell.angle_beta   90.00
_cell.angle_gamma   90.00
#
_symmetry.space_group_name_H-M   'P 1'
#
loop_
_entity.id
_entity.type
_entity.pdbx_description
1 polymer ?
#
loop_
_entity_poly.entity_id
_entity_poly.type
_entity_poly.pdbx_seq_one_letter_code
_entity_poly.pdbx_strand_id
1 'polypeptide(L)'
;MIGTVEFNSATLYRYASVAAHELHENLSSDAAATEKAVQEFVRAFLLSMPTGKQNTFAAHTLPFAVMVALRKCRPLNLADAFEKPVAAKNQGGFAKPSAAVFVEHAKAAYKNFCAKPESCYVIGEDFGELGERLNLEGLMAKVGGDVKKVVM
;
A
#
# COMPACT_ATOMS: atom_id res chain seq x y z
N MET A 1 41.29 -6.08 11.88
CA MET A 1 40.13 -6.92 12.23
C MET A 1 39.42 -7.25 10.93
N ILE A 2 39.30 -8.50 10.54
CA ILE A 2 38.53 -8.94 9.36
C ILE A 2 37.13 -9.30 9.88
N GLY A 3 36.11 -8.63 9.39
CA GLY A 3 34.72 -8.89 9.76
C GLY A 3 33.88 -9.22 8.51
N THR A 4 32.91 -10.10 8.65
CA THR A 4 31.92 -10.38 7.60
C THR A 4 30.70 -9.50 7.81
N VAL A 5 30.24 -8.84 6.76
CA VAL A 5 28.98 -8.08 6.77
C VAL A 5 28.00 -8.80 5.86
N GLU A 6 26.92 -9.28 6.45
CA GLU A 6 25.86 -9.97 5.70
C GLU A 6 24.76 -8.99 5.31
N PHE A 7 24.20 -9.17 4.13
CA PHE A 7 23.12 -8.35 3.60
C PHE A 7 21.92 -9.23 3.26
N ASN A 8 20.74 -8.72 3.55
CA ASN A 8 19.50 -9.38 3.24
C ASN A 8 18.80 -8.67 2.06
N SER A 9 18.30 -9.45 1.12
CA SER A 9 17.42 -8.98 0.05
C SER A 9 16.07 -9.69 0.19
N ALA A 10 15.01 -8.94 0.42
CA ALA A 10 13.68 -9.49 0.67
C ALA A 10 12.61 -8.69 -0.05
N THR A 11 11.50 -9.37 -0.41
CA THR A 11 10.25 -8.69 -0.77
C THR A 11 9.56 -8.28 0.53
N LEU A 12 9.25 -7.00 0.66
CA LEU A 12 8.68 -6.42 1.87
C LEU A 12 7.21 -6.04 1.65
N TYR A 13 6.39 -6.30 2.64
CA TYR A 13 5.05 -5.76 2.76
C TYR A 13 5.07 -4.52 3.65
N ARG A 14 4.42 -3.45 3.20
CA ARG A 14 4.24 -2.22 3.97
C ARG A 14 2.76 -1.93 4.09
N TYR A 15 2.35 -1.50 5.27
CA TYR A 15 0.97 -1.13 5.55
C TYR A 15 0.91 0.18 6.33
N ALA A 16 -0.06 1.01 6.00
CA ALA A 16 -0.42 2.19 6.78
C ALA A 16 -1.94 2.39 6.74
N SER A 17 -2.47 3.05 7.76
CA SER A 17 -3.87 3.43 7.86
C SER A 17 -3.95 4.92 8.23
N VAL A 18 -4.89 5.62 7.61
CA VAL A 18 -5.17 7.03 7.91
C VAL A 18 -6.65 7.16 8.26
N ALA A 19 -6.94 7.68 9.45
CA ALA A 19 -8.28 8.05 9.87
C ALA A 19 -8.63 9.43 9.30
N ALA A 20 -9.16 9.46 8.07
CA ALA A 20 -9.40 10.71 7.35
C ALA A 20 -10.39 11.64 8.07
N HIS A 21 -11.36 11.09 8.79
CA HIS A 21 -12.32 11.87 9.58
C HIS A 21 -11.65 12.55 10.78
N GLU A 22 -10.80 11.86 11.53
CA GLU A 22 -10.05 12.45 12.65
C GLU A 22 -9.05 13.51 12.14
N LEU A 23 -8.39 13.23 11.03
CA LEU A 23 -7.50 14.20 10.39
C LEU A 23 -8.26 15.46 9.98
N HIS A 24 -9.48 15.31 9.45
CA HIS A 24 -10.34 16.42 9.06
C HIS A 24 -10.71 17.30 10.26
N GLU A 25 -11.13 16.70 11.38
CA GLU A 25 -11.41 17.41 12.62
C GLU A 25 -10.17 18.17 13.11
N ASN A 26 -9.00 17.52 13.11
CA ASN A 26 -7.74 18.13 13.53
C ASN A 26 -7.28 19.28 12.63
N LEU A 27 -7.70 19.29 11.37
CA LEU A 27 -7.46 20.37 10.42
C LEU A 27 -8.59 21.41 10.37
N SER A 28 -9.31 21.58 11.49
CA SER A 28 -10.39 22.55 11.62
C SER A 28 -11.51 22.38 10.59
N SER A 29 -11.78 21.15 10.20
CA SER A 29 -12.77 20.77 9.19
C SER A 29 -12.54 21.41 7.81
N ASP A 30 -11.28 21.65 7.46
CA ASP A 30 -10.89 22.08 6.12
C ASP A 30 -10.75 20.86 5.19
N ALA A 31 -11.74 20.70 4.30
CA ALA A 31 -11.76 19.57 3.37
C ALA A 31 -10.61 19.62 2.34
N ALA A 32 -10.19 20.82 1.92
CA ALA A 32 -9.09 20.95 0.95
C ALA A 32 -7.74 20.63 1.61
N ALA A 33 -7.52 21.08 2.85
CA ALA A 33 -6.33 20.73 3.61
C ALA A 33 -6.29 19.22 3.89
N THR A 34 -7.42 18.61 4.24
CA THR A 34 -7.52 17.16 4.50
C THR A 34 -7.22 16.35 3.23
N GLU A 35 -7.82 16.71 2.10
CA GLU A 35 -7.54 16.11 0.80
C GLU A 35 -6.05 16.12 0.49
N LYS A 36 -5.42 17.30 0.57
CA LYS A 36 -4.00 17.47 0.29
C LYS A 36 -3.12 16.69 1.26
N ALA A 37 -3.42 16.71 2.55
CA ALA A 37 -2.64 16.01 3.56
C ALA A 37 -2.66 14.48 3.32
N VAL A 38 -3.82 13.90 2.99
CA VAL A 38 -3.92 12.48 2.66
C VAL A 38 -3.17 12.14 1.38
N GLN A 39 -3.29 12.97 0.34
CA GLN A 39 -2.55 12.77 -0.92
C GLN A 39 -1.04 12.77 -0.68
N GLU A 40 -0.52 13.77 0.04
CA GLU A 40 0.92 13.88 0.33
C GLU A 40 1.41 12.76 1.24
N PHE A 41 0.59 12.34 2.22
CA PHE A 41 0.92 11.16 3.02
C PHE A 41 1.04 9.89 2.17
N VAL A 42 0.08 9.62 1.29
CA VAL A 42 0.11 8.45 0.41
C VAL A 42 1.31 8.53 -0.53
N ARG A 43 1.58 9.69 -1.14
CA ARG A 43 2.75 9.91 -2.00
C ARG A 43 4.06 9.62 -1.24
N ALA A 44 4.21 10.22 -0.06
CA ALA A 44 5.40 10.01 0.76
C ALA A 44 5.56 8.54 1.18
N PHE A 45 4.48 7.89 1.61
CA PHE A 45 4.49 6.49 1.99
C PHE A 45 4.92 5.56 0.84
N LEU A 46 4.51 5.84 -0.38
CA LEU A 46 4.85 5.04 -1.55
C LEU A 46 6.29 5.27 -2.03
N LEU A 47 6.78 6.50 -1.98
CA LEU A 47 8.05 6.88 -2.59
C LEU A 47 9.22 6.93 -1.60
N SER A 48 8.96 7.04 -0.28
CA SER A 48 10.03 7.09 0.71
C SER A 48 10.61 5.71 0.97
N MET A 49 11.94 5.65 0.96
CA MET A 49 12.69 4.45 1.34
C MET A 49 13.63 4.79 2.52
N PRO A 50 13.94 3.82 3.39
CA PRO A 50 14.95 4.02 4.41
C PRO A 50 16.27 4.51 3.83
N THR A 51 16.90 5.48 4.48
CA THR A 51 18.15 6.08 4.01
C THR A 51 19.41 5.32 4.41
N GLY A 52 19.28 4.28 5.25
CA GLY A 52 20.40 3.46 5.69
C GLY A 52 21.12 2.78 4.52
N LYS A 53 22.44 2.83 4.52
CA LYS A 53 23.30 2.18 3.50
C LYS A 53 23.13 2.66 2.06
N GLN A 54 22.47 3.78 1.83
CA GLN A 54 22.25 4.31 0.49
C GLN A 54 23.54 4.67 -0.25
N ASN A 55 24.56 5.15 0.48
CA ASN A 55 25.88 5.45 -0.10
C ASN A 55 26.60 4.20 -0.62
N THR A 56 26.26 3.03 -0.11
CA THR A 56 26.89 1.76 -0.51
C THR A 56 26.10 1.04 -1.60
N PHE A 57 24.76 1.05 -1.52
CA PHE A 57 23.91 0.23 -2.37
C PHE A 57 22.99 1.01 -3.29
N ALA A 58 22.72 2.28 -3.00
CA ALA A 58 21.78 3.14 -3.75
C ALA A 58 20.42 2.44 -4.01
N ALA A 59 19.90 1.73 -3.01
CA ALA A 59 18.71 0.88 -3.12
C ALA A 59 17.41 1.70 -3.19
N HIS A 60 17.33 2.62 -4.15
CA HIS A 60 16.13 3.44 -4.43
C HIS A 60 15.15 2.66 -5.31
N THR A 61 14.47 1.69 -4.72
CA THR A 61 13.48 0.88 -5.44
C THR A 61 12.07 1.44 -5.27
N LEU A 62 11.25 1.25 -6.29
CA LEU A 62 9.82 1.58 -6.26
C LEU A 62 9.00 0.35 -5.83
N PRO A 63 7.79 0.55 -5.28
CA PRO A 63 6.88 -0.55 -4.99
C PRO A 63 6.58 -1.36 -6.25
N PHE A 64 6.57 -2.68 -6.13
CA PHE A 64 6.16 -3.59 -7.20
C PHE A 64 4.65 -3.52 -7.45
N ALA A 65 3.87 -3.49 -6.37
CA ALA A 65 2.44 -3.35 -6.42
C ALA A 65 1.94 -2.50 -5.24
N VAL A 66 0.87 -1.77 -5.45
CA VAL A 66 0.25 -0.87 -4.47
C VAL A 66 -1.26 -1.12 -4.46
N MET A 67 -1.86 -1.08 -3.28
CA MET A 67 -3.30 -1.03 -3.11
C MET A 67 -3.64 0.09 -2.12
N VAL A 68 -4.53 0.98 -2.52
CA VAL A 68 -5.15 1.98 -1.64
C VAL A 68 -6.64 1.72 -1.59
N ALA A 69 -7.15 1.46 -0.39
CA ALA A 69 -8.55 1.13 -0.17
C ALA A 69 -9.20 2.14 0.78
N LEU A 70 -10.31 2.73 0.36
CA LEU A 70 -11.15 3.58 1.20
C LEU A 70 -12.28 2.75 1.80
N ARG A 71 -12.43 2.83 3.11
CA ARG A 71 -13.41 2.06 3.88
C ARG A 71 -14.13 2.95 4.88
N LYS A 72 -15.45 2.76 5.01
CA LYS A 72 -16.25 3.39 6.09
C LYS A 72 -16.22 2.60 7.40
N CYS A 73 -15.60 1.45 7.40
CA CYS A 73 -15.46 0.58 8.55
C CYS A 73 -13.99 0.45 8.95
N ARG A 74 -13.69 -0.40 9.91
CA ARG A 74 -12.33 -0.62 10.43
C ARG A 74 -11.33 -0.87 9.30
N PRO A 75 -10.11 -0.34 9.43
CA PRO A 75 -9.03 -0.65 8.52
C PRO A 75 -8.73 -2.16 8.53
N LEU A 76 -8.29 -2.69 7.41
CA LEU A 76 -7.98 -4.09 7.25
C LEU A 76 -6.50 -4.24 6.88
N ASN A 77 -5.73 -4.84 7.78
CA ASN A 77 -4.37 -5.26 7.49
C ASN A 77 -4.39 -6.69 6.93
N LEU A 78 -3.76 -6.88 5.78
CA LEU A 78 -3.72 -8.17 5.09
C LEU A 78 -2.34 -8.85 5.24
N ALA A 79 -1.56 -8.48 6.25
CA ALA A 79 -0.24 -9.07 6.51
C ALA A 79 -0.29 -10.58 6.73
N ASP A 80 -1.42 -11.11 7.24
CA ASP A 80 -1.63 -12.54 7.46
C ASP A 80 -1.56 -13.38 6.17
N ALA A 81 -1.68 -12.73 5.01
CA ALA A 81 -1.40 -13.37 3.71
C ALA A 81 0.00 -14.01 3.66
N PHE A 82 0.93 -13.48 4.47
CA PHE A 82 2.34 -13.86 4.48
C PHE A 82 2.75 -14.66 5.73
N GLU A 83 1.80 -15.18 6.51
CA GLU A 83 2.09 -16.06 7.65
C GLU A 83 2.91 -17.29 7.22
N LYS A 84 2.60 -17.83 6.06
CA LYS A 84 3.41 -18.89 5.45
C LYS A 84 4.42 -18.29 4.49
N PRO A 85 5.70 -18.72 4.55
CA PRO A 85 6.72 -18.27 3.61
C PRO A 85 6.29 -18.51 2.16
N VAL A 86 6.42 -17.47 1.33
CA VAL A 86 6.16 -17.57 -0.10
C VAL A 86 7.39 -18.14 -0.79
N ALA A 87 7.25 -19.25 -1.48
CA ALA A 87 8.34 -19.83 -2.26
C ALA A 87 8.49 -19.12 -3.62
N ALA A 88 9.71 -18.90 -4.04
CA ALA A 88 9.98 -18.48 -5.41
C ALA A 88 9.56 -19.60 -6.39
N LYS A 89 8.80 -19.26 -7.41
CA LYS A 89 8.46 -20.21 -8.48
C LYS A 89 9.54 -20.13 -9.55
N ASN A 90 10.27 -21.23 -9.72
CA ASN A 90 11.36 -21.33 -10.70
C ASN A 90 12.31 -20.14 -10.58
N GLN A 91 13.03 -19.65 -11.42
CA GLN A 91 13.95 -18.52 -11.31
C GLN A 91 13.26 -17.14 -11.25
N GLY A 92 11.96 -17.06 -10.91
CA GLY A 92 11.12 -15.87 -11.08
C GLY A 92 11.04 -14.89 -9.91
N GLY A 93 11.77 -15.11 -8.80
CA GLY A 93 11.73 -14.24 -7.61
C GLY A 93 10.44 -14.37 -6.77
N PHE A 94 10.27 -13.49 -5.78
CA PHE A 94 9.20 -13.56 -4.77
C PHE A 94 8.04 -12.59 -5.02
N ALA A 95 8.23 -11.52 -5.81
CA ALA A 95 7.24 -10.44 -5.93
C ALA A 95 5.91 -10.92 -6.53
N LYS A 96 5.94 -11.59 -7.69
CA LYS A 96 4.72 -12.12 -8.33
C LYS A 96 4.00 -13.19 -7.49
N PRO A 97 4.68 -14.21 -6.95
CA PRO A 97 4.02 -15.16 -6.05
C PRO A 97 3.43 -14.49 -4.81
N SER A 98 4.09 -13.50 -4.23
CA SER A 98 3.58 -12.73 -3.09
C SER A 98 2.32 -11.95 -3.45
N ALA A 99 2.30 -11.31 -4.62
CA ALA A 99 1.11 -10.61 -5.09
C ALA A 99 -0.08 -11.57 -5.27
N ALA A 100 0.13 -12.75 -5.83
CA ALA A 100 -0.93 -13.74 -5.99
C ALA A 100 -1.51 -14.20 -4.65
N VAL A 101 -0.65 -14.51 -3.67
CA VAL A 101 -1.07 -14.89 -2.31
C VAL A 101 -1.85 -13.76 -1.65
N PHE A 102 -1.40 -12.52 -1.79
CA PHE A 102 -2.08 -11.34 -1.26
C PHE A 102 -3.49 -11.17 -1.86
N VAL A 103 -3.62 -11.29 -3.19
CA VAL A 103 -4.92 -11.15 -3.89
C VAL A 103 -5.91 -12.20 -3.42
N GLU A 104 -5.49 -13.47 -3.33
CA GLU A 104 -6.36 -14.54 -2.87
C GLU A 104 -6.79 -14.35 -1.40
N HIS A 105 -5.87 -13.94 -0.55
CA HIS A 105 -6.18 -13.61 0.84
C HIS A 105 -7.17 -12.46 0.97
N ALA A 106 -6.96 -11.37 0.22
CA ALA A 106 -7.88 -10.23 0.18
C ALA A 106 -9.29 -10.64 -0.26
N LYS A 107 -9.41 -11.43 -1.32
CA LYS A 107 -10.69 -11.96 -1.79
C LYS A 107 -11.40 -12.81 -0.73
N ALA A 108 -10.64 -13.68 -0.07
CA ALA A 108 -11.18 -14.52 1.01
C ALA A 108 -11.67 -13.67 2.19
N ALA A 109 -10.92 -12.66 2.60
CA ALA A 109 -11.33 -11.72 3.64
C ALA A 109 -12.61 -10.97 3.28
N TYR A 110 -12.71 -10.45 2.06
CA TYR A 110 -13.92 -9.76 1.59
C TYR A 110 -15.12 -10.67 1.42
N LYS A 111 -14.91 -11.94 1.10
CA LYS A 111 -16.01 -12.92 0.98
C LYS A 111 -16.56 -13.37 2.33
N ASN A 112 -15.69 -13.52 3.32
CA ASN A 112 -16.04 -14.24 4.54
C ASN A 112 -16.25 -13.34 5.77
N PHE A 113 -15.55 -12.19 5.85
CA PHE A 113 -15.47 -11.44 7.10
C PHE A 113 -15.83 -9.96 6.98
N CYS A 114 -15.71 -9.35 5.82
CA CYS A 114 -15.95 -7.91 5.69
C CYS A 114 -16.41 -7.53 4.28
N ALA A 115 -17.14 -6.42 4.19
CA ALA A 115 -17.50 -5.85 2.90
C ALA A 115 -16.26 -5.41 2.11
N LYS A 116 -16.38 -5.39 0.79
CA LYS A 116 -15.39 -4.74 -0.08
C LYS A 116 -15.25 -3.26 0.29
N PRO A 117 -14.09 -2.64 0.04
CA PRO A 117 -13.93 -1.20 0.22
C PRO A 117 -14.87 -0.41 -0.70
N GLU A 118 -15.22 0.81 -0.29
CA GLU A 118 -16.01 1.75 -1.10
C GLU A 118 -15.30 2.07 -2.42
N SER A 119 -13.99 2.31 -2.32
CA SER A 119 -13.11 2.50 -3.46
C SER A 119 -11.82 1.72 -3.23
N CYS A 120 -11.30 1.13 -4.28
CA CYS A 120 -10.01 0.45 -4.26
C CYS A 120 -9.24 0.79 -5.53
N TYR A 121 -8.07 1.34 -5.37
CA TYR A 121 -7.17 1.76 -6.44
C TYR A 121 -5.86 1.00 -6.35
N VAL A 122 -5.35 0.54 -7.49
CA VAL A 122 -4.16 -0.30 -7.51
C VAL A 122 -3.14 0.19 -8.55
N ILE A 123 -1.87 0.01 -8.23
CA ILE A 123 -0.76 0.12 -9.17
C ILE A 123 -0.12 -1.26 -9.29
N GLY A 124 0.26 -1.65 -10.49
CA GLY A 124 0.80 -2.96 -10.81
C GLY A 124 -0.25 -3.92 -11.37
N GLU A 125 0.18 -4.75 -12.31
CA GLU A 125 -0.73 -5.67 -13.03
C GLU A 125 -1.30 -6.75 -12.12
N ASP A 126 -0.49 -7.23 -11.19
CA ASP A 126 -0.83 -8.37 -10.34
C ASP A 126 -1.95 -8.06 -9.32
N PHE A 127 -2.29 -6.79 -9.10
CA PHE A 127 -3.38 -6.35 -8.20
C PHE A 127 -4.67 -5.94 -8.93
N GLY A 128 -4.72 -6.05 -10.26
CA GLY A 128 -5.84 -5.58 -11.08
C GLY A 128 -7.21 -6.19 -10.73
N GLU A 129 -7.25 -7.35 -10.08
CA GLU A 129 -8.49 -7.99 -9.64
C GLU A 129 -9.07 -7.38 -8.34
N LEU A 130 -8.31 -6.55 -7.62
CA LEU A 130 -8.73 -5.94 -6.37
C LEU A 130 -9.38 -4.58 -6.54
N GLY A 131 -9.04 -3.84 -7.60
CA GLY A 131 -9.53 -2.49 -7.80
C GLY A 131 -9.19 -1.87 -9.16
N GLU A 132 -9.53 -0.59 -9.31
CA GLU A 132 -9.24 0.19 -10.52
C GLU A 132 -7.74 0.39 -10.67
N ARG A 133 -7.17 -0.04 -11.80
CA ARG A 133 -5.74 0.10 -12.08
C ARG A 133 -5.42 1.50 -12.59
N LEU A 134 -4.47 2.15 -11.93
CA LEU A 134 -4.06 3.52 -12.21
C LEU A 134 -2.54 3.65 -12.20
N ASN A 135 -2.04 4.76 -12.72
CA ASN A 135 -0.70 5.26 -12.43
C ASN A 135 -0.70 6.11 -11.16
N LEU A 136 0.47 6.56 -10.70
CA LEU A 136 0.60 7.30 -9.45
C LEU A 136 -0.25 8.60 -9.45
N GLU A 137 -0.22 9.36 -10.52
CA GLU A 137 -0.96 10.63 -10.60
C GLU A 137 -2.48 10.41 -10.61
N GLY A 138 -2.95 9.41 -11.36
CA GLY A 138 -4.35 9.00 -11.34
C GLY A 138 -4.81 8.51 -9.97
N LEU A 139 -3.97 7.74 -9.29
CA LEU A 139 -4.23 7.27 -7.92
C LEU A 139 -4.34 8.47 -6.96
N MET A 140 -3.41 9.43 -7.03
CA MET A 140 -3.47 10.63 -6.18
C MET A 140 -4.75 11.43 -6.41
N ALA A 141 -5.14 11.65 -7.66
CA ALA A 141 -6.36 12.38 -8.01
C ALA A 141 -7.63 11.69 -7.48
N LYS A 142 -7.72 10.36 -7.65
CA LYS A 142 -8.87 9.56 -7.20
C LYS A 142 -8.97 9.53 -5.68
N VAL A 143 -7.87 9.26 -4.98
CA VAL A 143 -7.82 9.23 -3.52
C VAL A 143 -8.24 10.58 -2.94
N GLY A 144 -7.68 11.68 -3.46
CA GLY A 144 -8.06 13.03 -3.02
C GLY A 144 -9.54 13.32 -3.22
N GLY A 145 -10.06 13.05 -4.42
CA GLY A 145 -11.47 13.27 -4.72
C GLY A 145 -12.43 12.46 -3.83
N ASP A 146 -12.07 11.22 -3.48
CA ASP A 146 -12.90 10.40 -2.62
C ASP A 146 -12.78 10.80 -1.14
N VAL A 147 -11.60 11.16 -0.66
CA VAL A 147 -11.42 11.72 0.68
C VAL A 147 -12.29 12.95 0.86
N LYS A 148 -12.25 13.86 -0.11
CA LYS A 148 -13.07 15.07 -0.08
C LYS A 148 -14.56 14.78 0.03
N LYS A 149 -15.08 13.79 -0.70
CA LYS A 149 -16.50 13.38 -0.63
C LYS A 149 -16.88 12.77 0.74
N VAL A 150 -15.93 12.14 1.41
CA VAL A 150 -16.18 11.48 2.71
C VAL A 150 -16.19 12.49 3.86
N VAL A 151 -15.43 13.57 3.76
CA VAL A 151 -15.30 14.59 4.81
C VAL A 151 -16.22 15.80 4.60
N MET A 152 -16.85 15.94 3.46
CA MET A 152 -17.89 16.96 3.18
C MET A 152 -19.29 16.46 3.57
#